data_2253cfe451d9fa33c0d54de9c83960ec
#
_entry.id   2253cfe451d9fa33c0d54de9c83960ec
#
_cell.length_a   1.000
_cell.length_b   1.000
_cell.length_c   1.000
_cell.angle_alpha   90.00
_cell.angle_beta   90.00
_cell.angle_gamma   90.00
#
_symmetry.space_group_name_H-M   'P 1'
#
loop_
_entity.id
_entity.type
_entity.pdbx_description
1 polymer ?
#
loop_
_entity_poly.entity_id
_entity_poly.type
_entity_poly.pdbx_seq_one_letter_code
_entity_poly.pdbx_strand_id
1 'polypeptide(L)'
;MSMRNVFVTIAFAVFAAGVAADAGAQQRREGPCAADVKKFCGDVKPGQGAIAKCMKAHEAELSPACRETSKARAEKAERVREECRADAEKFCKGIAPGGGRILSCLKSRQQELHPACAAEFKRAK
;
A
#
# COMPACT_ATOMS: atom_id res chain seq x y z
N MET A 1 31.41 29.24 63.24
CA MET A 1 31.46 27.78 63.08
C MET A 1 31.10 27.45 61.65
N SER A 2 32.03 26.86 60.98
CA SER A 2 32.19 26.78 59.52
C SER A 2 31.13 25.83 58.89
N MET A 3 30.33 26.35 57.95
CA MET A 3 29.52 25.54 57.05
C MET A 3 30.26 25.34 55.75
N ARG A 4 30.79 24.16 55.56
CA ARG A 4 31.55 23.76 54.37
C ARG A 4 30.58 23.34 53.27
N ASN A 5 30.60 24.14 52.19
CA ASN A 5 29.89 23.85 50.95
C ASN A 5 30.39 22.54 50.32
N VAL A 6 29.52 21.57 50.23
CA VAL A 6 29.74 20.37 49.42
C VAL A 6 29.12 20.65 48.04
N PHE A 7 29.95 21.00 47.08
CA PHE A 7 29.58 21.06 45.66
C PHE A 7 29.43 19.60 45.17
N VAL A 8 28.19 19.18 45.00
CA VAL A 8 27.89 17.93 44.30
C VAL A 8 27.88 18.28 42.78
N THR A 9 28.95 17.93 42.14
CA THR A 9 29.04 17.96 40.67
C THR A 9 28.27 16.78 40.10
N ILE A 10 27.04 17.02 39.64
CA ILE A 10 26.27 16.04 38.91
C ILE A 10 26.79 16.06 37.45
N ALA A 11 27.58 15.05 37.10
CA ALA A 11 28.00 14.81 35.74
C ALA A 11 26.76 14.31 34.94
N PHE A 12 26.23 15.17 34.09
CA PHE A 12 25.24 14.78 33.07
C PHE A 12 25.95 13.96 32.00
N ALA A 13 25.88 12.65 32.12
CA ALA A 13 26.20 11.76 31.02
C ALA A 13 25.07 11.86 30.00
N VAL A 14 25.31 12.63 28.94
CA VAL A 14 24.44 12.69 27.75
C VAL A 14 24.56 11.34 27.05
N PHE A 15 23.60 10.46 27.29
CA PHE A 15 23.43 9.23 26.55
C PHE A 15 22.87 9.58 25.17
N ALA A 16 23.76 9.77 24.22
CA ALA A 16 23.38 9.82 22.81
C ALA A 16 22.97 8.43 22.35
N ALA A 17 21.73 8.02 22.68
CA ALA A 17 21.10 6.84 22.11
C ALA A 17 20.82 7.15 20.63
N GLY A 18 21.60 6.53 19.74
CA GLY A 18 21.45 6.66 18.31
C GLY A 18 20.06 6.23 17.84
N VAL A 19 19.31 7.18 17.29
CA VAL A 19 18.13 6.91 16.46
C VAL A 19 18.60 6.42 15.10
N ALA A 20 19.02 5.16 15.03
CA ALA A 20 19.32 4.47 13.79
C ALA A 20 18.29 3.35 13.57
N ALA A 21 17.02 3.70 13.42
CA ALA A 21 15.99 2.69 13.17
C ALA A 21 14.72 3.25 12.52
N ASP A 22 14.79 3.92 11.37
CA ASP A 22 13.55 4.19 10.64
C ASP A 22 13.64 4.16 9.11
N ALA A 23 14.82 4.01 8.52
CA ALA A 23 14.95 3.91 7.07
C ALA A 23 14.24 2.64 6.49
N GLY A 24 14.22 1.54 7.25
CA GLY A 24 13.57 0.29 6.82
C GLY A 24 12.05 0.30 6.93
N ALA A 25 11.49 1.10 7.84
CA ALA A 25 10.04 1.21 8.03
C ALA A 25 9.38 2.08 6.95
N GLN A 26 10.07 3.11 6.49
CA GLN A 26 9.62 3.99 5.43
C GLN A 26 9.56 3.28 4.07
N GLN A 27 10.57 2.47 3.73
CA GLN A 27 10.58 1.66 2.50
C GLN A 27 9.43 0.64 2.44
N ARG A 28 8.99 0.09 3.59
CA ARG A 28 7.80 -0.79 3.64
C ARG A 28 6.49 -0.07 3.34
N ARG A 29 6.40 1.22 3.65
CA ARG A 29 5.21 2.04 3.38
C ARG A 29 5.11 2.47 1.92
N GLU A 30 6.24 2.64 1.26
CA GLU A 30 6.26 3.10 -0.14
C GLU A 30 6.04 1.96 -1.14
N GLY A 31 6.30 0.70 -0.74
CA GLY A 31 6.14 -0.49 -1.59
C GLY A 31 7.18 -0.60 -2.72
N PRO A 32 7.27 -1.77 -3.38
CA PRO A 32 8.33 -2.08 -4.33
C PRO A 32 8.31 -1.25 -5.61
N CYS A 33 7.21 -0.56 -5.91
CA CYS A 33 7.07 0.30 -7.08
C CYS A 33 7.26 1.80 -6.80
N ALA A 34 7.52 2.21 -5.58
CA ALA A 34 7.53 3.63 -5.22
C ALA A 34 8.59 4.43 -5.99
N ALA A 35 9.80 3.87 -6.14
CA ALA A 35 10.87 4.50 -6.89
C ALA A 35 10.53 4.63 -8.39
N ASP A 36 9.94 3.58 -8.97
CA ASP A 36 9.52 3.59 -10.38
C ASP A 36 8.37 4.56 -10.63
N VAL A 37 7.38 4.62 -9.74
CA VAL A 37 6.29 5.61 -9.79
C VAL A 37 6.86 7.03 -9.76
N LYS A 38 7.79 7.30 -8.85
CA LYS A 38 8.43 8.62 -8.75
C LYS A 38 9.22 8.96 -10.01
N LYS A 39 9.92 7.98 -10.59
CA LYS A 39 10.77 8.17 -11.77
C LYS A 39 9.96 8.39 -13.04
N PHE A 40 8.96 7.56 -13.29
CA PHE A 40 8.24 7.54 -14.57
C PHE A 40 6.88 8.24 -14.54
N CYS A 41 6.26 8.33 -13.37
CA CYS A 41 4.88 8.79 -13.20
C CYS A 41 4.75 9.90 -12.13
N GLY A 42 5.85 10.58 -11.79
CA GLY A 42 5.86 11.61 -10.74
C GLY A 42 4.91 12.78 -11.00
N ASP A 43 4.70 13.14 -12.26
CA ASP A 43 3.83 14.24 -12.68
C ASP A 43 2.36 13.80 -12.90
N VAL A 44 2.08 12.49 -12.79
CA VAL A 44 0.73 11.95 -13.00
C VAL A 44 -0.09 12.12 -11.72
N LYS A 45 -1.17 12.89 -11.81
CA LYS A 45 -2.10 13.05 -10.69
C LYS A 45 -2.77 11.72 -10.35
N PRO A 46 -2.76 11.30 -9.06
CA PRO A 46 -3.41 10.07 -8.65
C PRO A 46 -4.93 10.16 -8.82
N GLY A 47 -5.54 9.06 -9.22
CA GLY A 47 -6.98 8.93 -9.39
C GLY A 47 -7.34 8.08 -10.60
N GLN A 48 -8.49 7.44 -10.59
CA GLN A 48 -9.07 6.63 -11.67
C GLN A 48 -8.10 5.64 -12.37
N GLY A 49 -7.07 5.19 -11.64
CA GLY A 49 -6.06 4.27 -12.18
C GLY A 49 -5.00 4.93 -13.07
N ALA A 50 -4.86 6.27 -13.05
CA ALA A 50 -3.89 6.99 -13.88
C ALA A 50 -2.45 6.52 -13.66
N ILE A 51 -2.03 6.33 -12.39
CA ILE A 51 -0.70 5.79 -12.06
C ILE A 51 -0.53 4.37 -12.63
N ALA A 52 -1.54 3.52 -12.53
CA ALA A 52 -1.47 2.15 -13.06
C ALA A 52 -1.33 2.14 -14.60
N LYS A 53 -2.02 3.04 -15.29
CA LYS A 53 -1.89 3.20 -16.74
C LYS A 53 -0.49 3.70 -17.13
N CYS A 54 0.03 4.68 -16.40
CA CYS A 54 1.39 5.19 -16.61
C CYS A 54 2.43 4.08 -16.39
N MET A 55 2.36 3.36 -15.28
CA MET A 55 3.27 2.25 -14.98
C MET A 55 3.20 1.14 -16.04
N LYS A 56 2.02 0.86 -16.58
CA LYS A 56 1.86 -0.10 -17.67
C LYS A 56 2.54 0.37 -18.97
N ALA A 57 2.50 1.66 -19.27
CA ALA A 57 3.20 2.21 -20.43
C ALA A 57 4.73 2.08 -20.33
N HIS A 58 5.26 2.06 -19.12
CA HIS A 58 6.69 1.89 -18.83
C HIS A 58 7.07 0.49 -18.33
N GLU A 59 6.24 -0.53 -18.57
CA GLU A 59 6.39 -1.88 -18.01
C GLU A 59 7.78 -2.48 -18.25
N ALA A 60 8.34 -2.27 -19.43
CA ALA A 60 9.67 -2.77 -19.81
C ALA A 60 10.82 -2.12 -19.02
N GLU A 61 10.62 -0.90 -18.53
CA GLU A 61 11.61 -0.08 -17.83
C GLU A 61 11.52 -0.19 -16.30
N LEU A 62 10.46 -0.83 -15.78
CA LEU A 62 10.27 -1.01 -14.34
C LEU A 62 11.36 -1.90 -13.73
N SER A 63 11.67 -1.65 -12.46
CA SER A 63 12.52 -2.54 -11.68
C SER A 63 11.94 -3.96 -11.62
N PRO A 64 12.78 -5.01 -11.50
CA PRO A 64 12.30 -6.39 -11.41
C PRO A 64 11.25 -6.58 -10.30
N ALA A 65 11.48 -6.00 -9.12
CA ALA A 65 10.56 -6.08 -7.98
C ALA A 65 9.21 -5.42 -8.27
N CYS A 66 9.21 -4.29 -8.98
CA CYS A 66 7.98 -3.63 -9.38
C CYS A 66 7.23 -4.41 -10.47
N ARG A 67 7.92 -4.96 -11.46
CA ARG A 67 7.30 -5.82 -12.50
C ARG A 67 6.61 -7.04 -11.89
N GLU A 68 7.29 -7.76 -11.00
CA GLU A 68 6.70 -8.89 -10.28
C GLU A 68 5.45 -8.50 -9.49
N THR A 69 5.53 -7.42 -8.74
CA THR A 69 4.39 -6.90 -7.99
C THR A 69 3.24 -6.49 -8.89
N SER A 70 3.52 -5.84 -10.01
CA SER A 70 2.51 -5.41 -10.99
C SER A 70 1.83 -6.61 -11.63
N LYS A 71 2.59 -7.64 -12.01
CA LYS A 71 2.06 -8.90 -12.53
C LYS A 71 1.17 -9.61 -11.52
N ALA A 72 1.63 -9.80 -10.30
CA ALA A 72 0.83 -10.41 -9.24
C ALA A 72 -0.47 -9.66 -8.95
N ARG A 73 -0.44 -8.33 -9.01
CA ARG A 73 -1.65 -7.50 -8.87
C ARG A 73 -2.61 -7.66 -10.04
N ALA A 74 -2.11 -7.76 -11.26
CA ALA A 74 -2.93 -7.97 -12.45
C ALA A 74 -3.62 -9.34 -12.41
N GLU A 75 -2.88 -10.38 -12.08
CA GLU A 75 -3.41 -11.75 -11.92
C GLU A 75 -4.48 -11.81 -10.82
N LYS A 76 -4.24 -11.13 -9.69
CA LYS A 76 -5.23 -11.04 -8.62
C LYS A 76 -6.48 -10.28 -9.08
N ALA A 77 -6.32 -9.17 -9.79
CA ALA A 77 -7.46 -8.40 -10.29
C ALA A 77 -8.32 -9.21 -11.26
N GLU A 78 -7.69 -10.05 -12.09
CA GLU A 78 -8.40 -10.94 -13.01
C GLU A 78 -9.20 -12.03 -12.26
N ARG A 79 -8.57 -12.70 -11.28
CA ARG A 79 -9.29 -13.67 -10.43
C ARG A 79 -10.47 -13.03 -9.71
N VAL A 80 -10.29 -11.86 -9.11
CA VAL A 80 -11.39 -11.14 -8.45
C VAL A 80 -12.50 -10.81 -9.44
N ARG A 81 -12.15 -10.39 -10.65
CA ARG A 81 -13.15 -10.08 -11.70
C ARG A 81 -13.93 -11.31 -12.09
N GLU A 82 -13.26 -12.45 -12.27
CA GLU A 82 -13.89 -13.71 -12.64
C GLU A 82 -14.80 -14.24 -11.53
N GLU A 83 -14.26 -14.41 -10.33
CA GLU A 83 -14.96 -14.98 -9.17
C GLU A 83 -16.08 -14.08 -8.63
N CYS A 84 -15.96 -12.76 -8.79
CA CYS A 84 -16.92 -11.80 -8.26
C CYS A 84 -17.90 -11.24 -9.30
N ARG A 85 -17.86 -11.70 -10.55
CA ARG A 85 -18.72 -11.17 -11.62
C ARG A 85 -20.21 -11.18 -11.24
N ALA A 86 -20.72 -12.34 -10.84
CA ALA A 86 -22.14 -12.50 -10.50
C ALA A 86 -22.55 -11.62 -9.31
N ASP A 87 -21.70 -11.53 -8.29
CA ASP A 87 -21.94 -10.68 -7.12
C ASP A 87 -21.91 -9.19 -7.50
N ALA A 88 -20.99 -8.78 -8.39
CA ALA A 88 -20.93 -7.41 -8.89
C ALA A 88 -22.19 -7.03 -9.68
N GLU A 89 -22.68 -7.92 -10.54
CA GLU A 89 -23.92 -7.73 -11.29
C GLU A 89 -25.15 -7.67 -10.37
N LYS A 90 -25.15 -8.47 -9.31
CA LYS A 90 -26.25 -8.53 -8.34
C LYS A 90 -26.29 -7.33 -7.41
N PHE A 91 -25.16 -7.00 -6.79
CA PHE A 91 -25.09 -6.04 -5.68
C PHE A 91 -24.57 -4.65 -6.05
N CYS A 92 -23.83 -4.54 -7.16
CA CYS A 92 -23.13 -3.33 -7.55
C CYS A 92 -23.60 -2.78 -8.92
N LYS A 93 -24.80 -3.18 -9.34
CA LYS A 93 -25.42 -2.73 -10.58
C LYS A 93 -25.52 -1.22 -10.63
N GLY A 94 -25.11 -0.62 -11.74
CA GLY A 94 -25.14 0.84 -11.90
C GLY A 94 -23.89 1.58 -11.40
N ILE A 95 -22.95 0.88 -10.75
CA ILE A 95 -21.67 1.48 -10.37
C ILE A 95 -20.70 1.41 -11.57
N ALA A 96 -20.31 2.58 -12.09
CA ALA A 96 -19.33 2.66 -13.18
C ALA A 96 -17.98 2.04 -12.77
N PRO A 97 -17.37 1.19 -13.61
CA PRO A 97 -16.07 0.60 -13.33
C PRO A 97 -14.94 1.64 -13.27
N GLY A 98 -13.88 1.32 -12.56
CA GLY A 98 -12.69 2.17 -12.38
C GLY A 98 -12.51 2.67 -10.96
N GLY A 99 -11.27 3.05 -10.61
CA GLY A 99 -10.91 3.59 -9.29
C GLY A 99 -11.23 2.67 -8.10
N GLY A 100 -11.45 1.37 -8.31
CA GLY A 100 -11.79 0.42 -7.25
C GLY A 100 -13.23 0.49 -6.72
N ARG A 101 -14.12 1.23 -7.40
CA ARG A 101 -15.52 1.42 -6.94
C ARG A 101 -16.30 0.13 -6.80
N ILE A 102 -16.16 -0.79 -7.76
CA ILE A 102 -16.81 -2.11 -7.69
C ILE A 102 -16.25 -2.91 -6.51
N LEU A 103 -14.92 -2.89 -6.30
CA LEU A 103 -14.31 -3.57 -5.15
C LEU A 103 -14.78 -3.00 -3.81
N SER A 104 -14.94 -1.69 -3.71
CA SER A 104 -15.48 -1.03 -2.52
C SER A 104 -16.92 -1.45 -2.25
N CYS A 105 -17.75 -1.52 -3.30
CA CYS A 105 -19.12 -2.00 -3.20
C CYS A 105 -19.18 -3.46 -2.73
N LEU A 106 -18.41 -4.36 -3.36
CA LEU A 106 -18.35 -5.78 -2.95
C LEU A 106 -17.83 -5.92 -1.52
N LYS A 107 -16.83 -5.13 -1.14
CA LYS A 107 -16.27 -5.16 0.22
C LYS A 107 -17.31 -4.77 1.28
N SER A 108 -18.17 -3.79 1.01
CA SER A 108 -19.24 -3.39 1.94
C SER A 108 -20.30 -4.46 2.14
N ARG A 109 -20.37 -5.44 1.21
CA ARG A 109 -21.31 -6.56 1.24
C ARG A 109 -20.63 -7.93 1.40
N GLN A 110 -19.45 -7.95 1.97
CA GLN A 110 -18.57 -9.14 2.04
C GLN A 110 -19.26 -10.37 2.65
N GLN A 111 -20.24 -10.19 3.52
CA GLN A 111 -20.99 -11.30 4.15
C GLN A 111 -22.07 -11.91 3.25
N GLU A 112 -22.46 -11.20 2.20
CA GLU A 112 -23.51 -11.61 1.24
C GLU A 112 -22.93 -12.19 -0.04
N LEU A 113 -21.60 -12.13 -0.22
CA LEU A 113 -20.93 -12.60 -1.42
C LEU A 113 -20.90 -14.12 -1.51
N HIS A 114 -20.89 -14.62 -2.74
CA HIS A 114 -20.58 -16.01 -2.99
C HIS A 114 -19.24 -16.41 -2.36
N PRO A 115 -19.11 -17.64 -1.82
CA PRO A 115 -17.89 -18.05 -1.09
C PRO A 115 -16.59 -17.86 -1.87
N ALA A 116 -16.56 -18.09 -3.18
CA ALA A 116 -15.39 -17.90 -4.03
C ALA A 116 -14.98 -16.42 -4.09
N CYS A 117 -15.93 -15.51 -4.31
CA CYS A 117 -15.69 -14.08 -4.28
C CYS A 117 -15.23 -13.60 -2.88
N ALA A 118 -15.90 -14.04 -1.82
CA ALA A 118 -15.53 -13.69 -0.44
C ALA A 118 -14.09 -14.15 -0.08
N ALA A 119 -13.65 -15.29 -0.63
CA ALA A 119 -12.29 -15.81 -0.41
C ALA A 119 -11.20 -14.87 -0.98
N GLU A 120 -11.46 -14.20 -2.10
CA GLU A 120 -10.52 -13.26 -2.69
C GLU A 120 -10.24 -12.05 -1.78
N PHE A 121 -11.23 -11.61 -1.00
CA PHE A 121 -11.06 -10.54 0.00
C PHE A 121 -10.31 -11.00 1.25
N LYS A 122 -10.40 -12.28 1.62
CA LYS A 122 -9.65 -12.86 2.76
C LYS A 122 -8.17 -13.03 2.45
N ARG A 123 -7.82 -13.38 1.21
CA ARG A 123 -6.42 -13.52 0.75
C ARG A 123 -5.66 -12.17 0.69
N ALA A 124 -6.36 -11.07 0.89
CA ALA A 124 -5.81 -9.72 0.78
C ALA A 124 -5.24 -9.14 2.11
N LYS A 125 -5.25 -9.92 3.20
CA LYS A 125 -4.72 -9.50 4.51
C LYS A 125 -3.24 -9.89 4.70
#